data_739c62bdde35cfae7b31133197c7cad8
#
_entry.id   739c62bdde35cfae7b31133197c7cad8
#
_cell.length_a   1.000
_cell.length_b   1.000
_cell.length_c   1.000
_cell.angle_alpha   90.00
_cell.angle_beta   90.00
_cell.angle_gamma   90.00
#
_symmetry.space_group_name_H-M   'P 1'
#
loop_
_entity.id
_entity.type
_entity.pdbx_description
1 polymer ?
#
loop_
_entity_poly.entity_id
_entity_poly.type
_entity_poly.pdbx_seq_one_letter_code
_entity_poly.pdbx_strand_id
1 'polypeptide(L)' 'MNVSIRIKEHLDPSWQEYLEGLQIVQETDGTTRLFGILQDQSALYGVLNMMSHLNLTLLSLERSERAASDL' A
#
# COMPACT_ATOMS: atom_id res chain seq x y z
N MET A 1 9.26 7.28 -3.68
CA MET A 1 8.99 6.84 -2.29
C MET A 1 8.52 5.40 -2.29
N ASN A 2 9.24 4.55 -1.60
CA ASN A 2 8.84 3.16 -1.43
C ASN A 2 7.91 3.05 -0.24
N VAL A 3 6.84 2.26 -0.41
CA VAL A 3 5.90 2.05 0.69
C VAL A 3 5.59 0.58 0.84
N SER A 4 5.28 0.20 2.07
CA SER A 4 4.78 -1.13 2.40
C SER A 4 3.68 -0.93 3.44
N ILE A 5 2.48 -1.35 3.08
CA ILE A 5 1.30 -1.14 3.90
C ILE A 5 0.68 -2.49 4.18
N ARG A 6 0.38 -2.75 5.44
CA ARG A 6 -0.30 -3.98 5.81
C ARG A 6 -1.69 -3.65 6.32
N ILE A 7 -2.69 -4.35 5.79
CA ILE A 7 -4.08 -4.18 6.21
C ILE A 7 -4.63 -5.51 6.70
N LYS A 8 -5.64 -5.42 7.53
CA LYS A 8 -6.19 -6.60 8.19
C LYS A 8 -7.02 -7.46 7.24
N GLU A 9 -7.78 -6.83 6.37
CA GLU A 9 -8.72 -7.52 5.50
C GLU A 9 -8.04 -8.08 4.27
N HIS A 10 -8.66 -9.08 3.63
CA HIS A 10 -8.23 -9.52 2.31
C HIS A 10 -8.74 -8.54 1.28
N LEU A 11 -7.84 -8.12 0.40
CA LEU A 11 -8.19 -7.20 -0.67
C LEU A 11 -7.88 -7.86 -2.00
N ASP A 12 -8.87 -7.86 -2.88
CA ASP A 12 -8.72 -8.44 -4.21
C ASP A 12 -7.66 -7.67 -4.99
N PRO A 13 -6.70 -8.36 -5.61
CA PRO A 13 -5.67 -7.66 -6.41
C PRO A 13 -6.24 -6.80 -7.53
N SER A 14 -7.48 -7.00 -7.94
CA SER A 14 -8.09 -6.16 -8.98
C SER A 14 -8.22 -4.70 -8.56
N TRP A 15 -8.08 -4.40 -7.27
CA TRP A 15 -8.12 -3.03 -6.80
C TRP A 15 -6.83 -2.25 -7.07
N GLN A 16 -5.83 -2.90 -7.67
CA GLN A 16 -4.52 -2.29 -7.85
C GLN A 16 -4.58 -0.93 -8.53
N GLU A 17 -5.41 -0.81 -9.58
CA GLU A 17 -5.44 0.45 -10.32
C GLU A 17 -6.05 1.59 -9.51
N TYR A 18 -6.82 1.28 -8.48
CA TYR A 18 -7.40 2.29 -7.61
C TYR A 18 -6.48 2.65 -6.45
N LEU A 19 -5.35 1.99 -6.34
CA LEU A 19 -4.39 2.18 -5.25
C LEU A 19 -3.02 2.54 -5.80
N GLU A 20 -3.00 3.41 -6.80
CA GLU A 20 -1.80 3.98 -7.39
C GLU A 20 -0.86 2.91 -7.95
N GLY A 21 -1.41 1.77 -8.36
CA GLY A 21 -0.62 0.72 -8.96
C GLY A 21 0.19 -0.12 -7.99
N LEU A 22 -0.03 0.04 -6.70
CA LEU A 22 0.69 -0.77 -5.72
C LEU A 22 0.38 -2.25 -5.90
N GLN A 23 1.39 -3.08 -5.68
CA GLN A 23 1.21 -4.52 -5.69
C GLN A 23 0.34 -4.93 -4.49
N ILE A 24 -0.53 -5.89 -4.71
CA ILE A 24 -1.43 -6.39 -3.67
C ILE A 24 -1.14 -7.87 -3.49
N VAL A 25 -0.71 -8.26 -2.27
CA VAL A 25 -0.40 -9.65 -1.96
C VAL A 25 -1.22 -10.07 -0.75
N GLN A 26 -1.99 -11.13 -0.92
CA GLN A 26 -2.76 -11.70 0.18
C GLN A 26 -1.86 -12.67 0.93
N GLU A 27 -1.64 -12.39 2.21
CA GLU A 27 -0.74 -13.21 3.02
C GLU A 27 -1.48 -14.42 3.58
N THR A 28 -0.70 -15.41 3.98
CA THR A 28 -1.27 -16.65 4.48
C THR A 28 -1.99 -16.48 5.82
N ASP A 29 -1.68 -15.41 6.55
CA ASP A 29 -2.32 -15.17 7.84
C ASP A 29 -3.63 -14.39 7.72
N GLY A 30 -4.10 -14.16 6.50
CA GLY A 30 -5.37 -13.49 6.27
C GLY A 30 -5.24 -11.98 6.06
N THR A 31 -4.04 -11.43 6.24
CA THR A 31 -3.83 -10.01 5.98
C THR A 31 -3.46 -9.77 4.53
N THR A 32 -3.40 -8.51 4.14
CA THR A 32 -2.98 -8.12 2.80
C THR A 32 -1.84 -7.12 2.91
N ARG A 33 -0.87 -7.25 2.03
CA ARG A 33 0.23 -6.29 1.97
C ARG A 33 0.17 -5.56 0.63
N LEU A 34 0.24 -4.23 0.72
CA LEU A 34 0.31 -3.35 -0.45
C LEU A 34 1.71 -2.77 -0.47
N PHE A 35 2.39 -2.84 -1.61
CA PHE A 35 3.75 -2.34 -1.65
C PHE A 35 4.12 -1.89 -3.05
N GLY A 36 5.08 -1.01 -3.10
CA GLY A 36 5.57 -0.50 -4.37
C GLY A 36 6.14 0.88 -4.22
N ILE A 37 6.24 1.56 -5.35
CA ILE A 37 6.81 2.90 -5.40
C ILE A 37 5.71 3.89 -5.73
N LEU A 38 5.58 4.90 -4.89
CA LEU A 38 4.65 6.00 -5.11
C LEU A 38 5.44 7.23 -5.56
N GLN A 39 4.82 8.03 -6.40
CA GLN A 39 5.48 9.20 -6.98
C GLN A 39 5.83 10.23 -5.92
N ASP A 40 4.90 10.46 -4.99
CA ASP A 40 5.10 11.48 -3.97
C ASP A 40 4.17 11.22 -2.80
N GLN A 41 4.23 12.12 -1.82
CA GLN A 41 3.44 11.99 -0.61
C GLN A 41 1.95 12.15 -0.90
N SER A 42 1.60 12.94 -1.89
CA SER A 42 0.19 13.09 -2.27
C SER A 42 -0.39 11.76 -2.73
N ALA A 43 0.38 10.97 -3.47
CA ALA A 43 -0.06 9.66 -3.91
C ALA A 43 -0.30 8.74 -2.70
N LEU A 44 0.56 8.83 -1.69
CA LEU A 44 0.37 8.04 -0.47
C LEU A 44 -0.93 8.43 0.22
N TYR A 45 -1.20 9.72 0.35
CA TYR A 45 -2.47 10.14 0.96
C TYR A 45 -3.66 9.68 0.15
N GLY A 46 -3.53 9.64 -1.18
CA GLY A 46 -4.59 9.10 -2.02
C GLY A 46 -4.87 7.64 -1.72
N VAL A 47 -3.82 6.85 -1.54
CA VAL A 47 -3.96 5.45 -1.18
C VAL A 47 -4.65 5.30 0.17
N LEU A 48 -4.20 6.06 1.17
CA LEU A 48 -4.79 5.98 2.50
C LEU A 48 -6.24 6.41 2.49
N ASN A 49 -6.56 7.42 1.70
CA ASN A 49 -7.93 7.89 1.58
C ASN A 49 -8.83 6.83 0.96
N MET A 50 -8.34 6.16 -0.09
CA MET A 50 -9.10 5.07 -0.70
C MET A 50 -9.31 3.93 0.28
N MET A 51 -8.27 3.60 1.06
CA MET A 51 -8.41 2.56 2.08
C MET A 51 -9.51 2.92 3.08
N SER A 52 -9.59 4.18 3.44
CA SER A 52 -10.63 4.64 4.35
C SER A 52 -12.01 4.48 3.73
N HIS A 53 -12.14 4.79 2.46
CA HIS A 53 -13.42 4.64 1.75
C HIS A 53 -13.85 3.17 1.70
N LEU A 54 -12.88 2.27 1.63
CA LEU A 54 -13.17 0.84 1.56
C LEU A 54 -13.29 0.20 2.93
N ASN A 55 -13.19 1.00 4.00
CA ASN A 55 -13.24 0.52 5.38
C ASN A 55 -12.15 -0.51 5.68
N LEU A 56 -10.98 -0.30 5.12
CA LEU A 56 -9.85 -1.19 5.39
C LEU A 56 -9.14 -0.76 6.66
N THR A 57 -8.65 -1.73 7.41
CA THR A 57 -7.98 -1.49 8.69
C THR A 57 -6.48 -1.47 8.49
N LEU A 58 -5.87 -0.33 8.70
CA LEU A 58 -4.42 -0.18 8.59
C LEU A 58 -3.75 -0.81 9.79
N LEU A 59 -2.86 -1.78 9.54
CA LEU A 59 -2.09 -2.42 10.59
C LEU A 59 -0.70 -1.83 10.70
N SER A 60 -0.07 -1.52 9.57
CA SER A 60 1.25 -0.92 9.59
C SER A 60 1.48 -0.18 8.29
N LEU A 61 2.35 0.80 8.36
CA LEU A 61 2.76 1.59 7.22
C LEU A 61 4.24 1.88 7.36
N GLU A 62 5.02 1.46 6.37
CA GLU A 62 6.43 1.78 6.31
C GLU A 62 6.71 2.49 5.01
N ARG A 63 7.54 3.50 5.06
CA ARG A 63 7.94 4.21 3.87
C ARG A 63 9.42 4.54 3.93
N SER A 64 10.01 4.66 2.76
CA SER A 64 11.40 5.02 2.62
C SER A 64 11.55 5.92 1.43
N GLU A 65 12.24 7.03 1.62
CA GLU A 65 12.54 7.95 0.54
C GLU A 65 13.75 7.52 -0.25
N ARG A 66 14.47 6.56 0.27
CA ARG A 66 15.74 6.16 -0.33
C ARG A 66 15.52 5.34 -1.59
N ALA A 67 16.25 5.69 -2.62
CA ALA A 67 16.39 4.82 -3.74
C ALA A 67 17.37 3.71 -3.36
N ALA A 68 17.24 2.57 -4.05
CA ALA A 68 18.14 1.46 -3.79
C ALA A 68 19.60 1.84 -4.05
N SER A 69 19.81 2.78 -4.93
CA SER A 69 21.14 3.21 -5.31
C SER A 69 21.73 4.24 -4.35
N ASP A 70 21.03 4.54 -3.31
CA ASP A 70 21.46 5.56 -2.38
C ASP A 70 22.57 5.00 -1.49
N LEU A 71 23.76 5.14 -1.95
CA LEU A 71 24.91 4.61 -1.26
C LEU A 71 25.84 5.72 -0.83
#